data_6816bbb05abb41daacff7c02c870faad
#
_entry.id   6816bbb05abb41daacff7c02c870faad
#
_cell.length_a   1.000
_cell.length_b   1.000
_cell.length_c   1.000
_cell.angle_alpha   90.00
_cell.angle_beta   90.00
_cell.angle_gamma   90.00
#
_symmetry.space_group_name_H-M   'P 1'
#
loop_
_entity.id
_entity.type
_entity.pdbx_description
1 polymer ?
#
loop_
_entity_poly.entity_id
_entity_poly.type
_entity_poly.pdbx_seq_one_letter_code
_entity_poly.pdbx_strand_id
1 'polypeptide(L)'
;MNPTIFVNALSKIELKGVFNPYRDRCDIHDLSDGPVVRKRNLRKYLQSIVDLGSDTIWMGRDLGYRGGRRTGLALTDEERLNLFAKLYPGSVPEKATKGPIVAERTATEIWNILSRLEMPPLLWNVFPFHPHELNSPMTNRRFTISELANVSDLNHELVTWLKIKKIICIGQDAATYAKSLGLEVECVRHPSYGGTKDFRLGMQRVYGNSIRTIPMDQTILF
;
A
#
# COMPACT_ATOMS: atom_id res chain seq x y z
N MET A 1 -4.25 17.61 10.10
CA MET A 1 -3.20 16.62 9.84
C MET A 1 -2.36 17.08 8.64
N ASN A 2 -1.09 16.65 8.51
CA ASN A 2 -0.25 16.80 7.30
C ASN A 2 0.67 15.57 7.18
N PRO A 3 1.33 15.35 6.00
CA PRO A 3 2.15 14.17 5.77
C PRO A 3 3.24 13.94 6.83
N THR A 4 3.89 15.00 7.30
CA THR A 4 4.98 14.90 8.28
C THR A 4 4.47 14.47 9.65
N ILE A 5 3.39 15.06 10.14
CA ILE A 5 2.78 14.71 11.43
C ILE A 5 2.30 13.25 11.39
N PHE A 6 1.60 12.86 10.33
CA PHE A 6 1.07 11.52 10.16
C PHE A 6 2.17 10.45 10.14
N VAL A 7 3.21 10.62 9.31
CA VAL A 7 4.32 9.65 9.21
C VAL A 7 5.12 9.58 10.51
N ASN A 8 5.27 10.71 11.21
CA ASN A 8 5.93 10.72 12.52
C ASN A 8 5.11 9.97 13.57
N ALA A 9 3.78 10.06 13.55
CA ALA A 9 2.91 9.29 14.43
C ALA A 9 3.04 7.79 14.17
N LEU A 10 2.97 7.36 12.90
CA LEU A 10 3.22 5.96 12.51
C LEU A 10 4.57 5.46 13.00
N SER A 11 5.63 6.26 12.86
CA SER A 11 6.99 5.84 13.20
C SER A 11 7.25 5.66 14.69
N LYS A 12 6.34 6.10 15.56
CA LYS A 12 6.45 5.91 17.02
C LYS A 12 5.89 4.58 17.51
N ILE A 13 5.07 3.91 16.68
CA ILE A 13 4.41 2.67 17.09
C ILE A 13 5.42 1.51 17.07
N GLU A 14 5.51 0.81 18.19
CA GLU A 14 6.34 -0.37 18.40
C GLU A 14 5.47 -1.52 18.89
N LEU A 15 5.47 -2.64 18.17
CA LEU A 15 4.67 -3.82 18.49
C LEU A 15 5.52 -5.08 18.34
N LYS A 16 5.41 -6.00 19.30
CA LYS A 16 6.14 -7.27 19.27
C LYS A 16 5.70 -8.14 18.09
N GLY A 17 6.66 -8.65 17.30
CA GLY A 17 6.36 -9.47 16.12
C GLY A 17 5.75 -8.69 14.95
N VAL A 18 5.98 -7.36 14.93
CA VAL A 18 5.57 -6.47 13.86
C VAL A 18 6.76 -5.62 13.45
N PHE A 19 7.06 -5.61 12.17
CA PHE A 19 8.06 -4.71 11.61
C PHE A 19 7.37 -3.42 11.15
N ASN A 20 7.72 -2.31 11.77
CA ASN A 20 7.31 -0.99 11.37
C ASN A 20 8.32 -0.41 10.37
N PRO A 21 8.02 -0.33 9.07
CA PRO A 21 8.99 0.10 8.06
C PRO A 21 9.46 1.55 8.23
N TYR A 22 8.72 2.33 8.98
CA TYR A 22 9.04 3.76 9.26
C TYR A 22 9.90 3.96 10.51
N ARG A 23 10.16 2.89 11.26
CA ARG A 23 10.93 2.87 12.50
C ARG A 23 12.05 1.83 12.47
N ASP A 24 11.72 0.62 12.05
CA ASP A 24 12.58 -0.53 12.22
C ASP A 24 13.51 -0.72 11.01
N ARG A 25 14.71 -1.21 11.30
CA ARG A 25 15.73 -1.56 10.30
C ARG A 25 16.03 -3.05 10.35
N CYS A 26 16.11 -3.67 9.19
CA CYS A 26 16.59 -5.03 9.03
C CYS A 26 18.07 -5.01 8.67
N ASP A 27 18.94 -5.51 9.55
CA ASP A 27 20.41 -5.48 9.34
C ASP A 27 20.85 -6.24 8.09
N ILE A 28 20.10 -7.27 7.71
CA ILE A 28 20.41 -8.10 6.54
C ILE A 28 20.02 -7.39 5.23
N HIS A 29 18.83 -6.81 5.17
CA HIS A 29 18.24 -6.36 3.92
C HIS A 29 18.21 -4.84 3.73
N ASP A 30 18.21 -4.05 4.81
CA ASP A 30 18.04 -2.61 4.70
C ASP A 30 19.36 -1.84 4.52
N LEU A 31 19.29 -0.72 3.83
CA LEU A 31 20.31 0.32 3.91
C LEU A 31 20.42 0.85 5.35
N SER A 32 21.53 1.47 5.70
CA SER A 32 21.74 2.04 7.04
C SER A 32 20.66 3.05 7.44
N ASP A 33 20.15 3.79 6.47
CA ASP A 33 19.09 4.80 6.59
C ASP A 33 17.72 4.34 6.08
N GLY A 34 17.52 3.02 5.89
CA GLY A 34 16.29 2.44 5.33
C GLY A 34 14.98 2.99 5.90
N PRO A 35 14.79 3.10 7.23
CA PRO A 35 13.60 3.72 7.81
C PRO A 35 13.44 5.20 7.45
N VAL A 36 14.53 5.94 7.31
CA VAL A 36 14.52 7.36 6.91
C VAL A 36 14.05 7.49 5.47
N VAL A 37 14.56 6.64 4.57
CA VAL A 37 14.13 6.57 3.18
C VAL A 37 12.64 6.26 3.08
N ARG A 38 12.15 5.23 3.77
CA ARG A 38 10.73 4.85 3.75
C ARG A 38 9.81 5.94 4.31
N LYS A 39 10.22 6.65 5.37
CA LYS A 39 9.50 7.83 5.87
C LYS A 39 9.43 8.95 4.83
N ARG A 40 10.53 9.23 4.16
CA ARG A 40 10.59 10.24 3.10
C ARG A 40 9.68 9.86 1.93
N ASN A 41 9.74 8.61 1.49
CA ASN A 41 8.89 8.09 0.42
C ASN A 41 7.40 8.25 0.77
N LEU A 42 6.98 7.81 1.95
CA LEU A 42 5.58 7.94 2.38
C LEU A 42 5.14 9.41 2.49
N ARG A 43 5.98 10.30 3.04
CA ARG A 43 5.64 11.74 3.12
C ARG A 43 5.41 12.37 1.77
N LYS A 44 6.31 12.13 0.81
CA LYS A 44 6.17 12.65 -0.56
C LYS A 44 4.94 12.07 -1.25
N TYR A 45 4.67 10.79 -1.04
CA TYR A 45 3.49 10.13 -1.58
C TYR A 45 2.19 10.73 -1.04
N LEU A 46 2.07 10.88 0.26
CA LEU A 46 0.87 11.48 0.87
C LEU A 46 0.68 12.94 0.42
N GLN A 47 1.75 13.69 0.22
CA GLN A 47 1.65 15.03 -0.37
C GLN A 47 1.12 14.96 -1.80
N SER A 48 1.62 14.04 -2.63
CA SER A 48 1.11 13.84 -4.00
C SER A 48 -0.39 13.49 -4.02
N ILE A 49 -0.88 12.68 -3.07
CA ILE A 49 -2.32 12.39 -2.93
C ILE A 49 -3.12 13.65 -2.61
N VAL A 50 -2.61 14.50 -1.71
CA VAL A 50 -3.24 15.79 -1.39
C VAL A 50 -3.33 16.68 -2.64
N ASP A 51 -2.22 16.79 -3.39
CA ASP A 51 -2.12 17.64 -4.57
C ASP A 51 -3.00 17.13 -5.73
N LEU A 52 -3.13 15.82 -5.89
CA LEU A 52 -4.02 15.18 -6.85
C LEU A 52 -5.52 15.32 -6.48
N GLY A 53 -5.84 15.49 -5.21
CA GLY A 53 -7.22 15.49 -4.73
C GLY A 53 -7.92 14.14 -4.88
N SER A 54 -7.18 13.03 -4.84
CA SER A 54 -7.77 11.69 -4.93
C SER A 54 -8.65 11.40 -3.71
N ASP A 55 -9.90 11.02 -3.94
CA ASP A 55 -10.91 10.74 -2.91
C ASP A 55 -11.24 9.25 -2.76
N THR A 56 -10.50 8.40 -3.44
CA THR A 56 -10.65 6.94 -3.41
C THR A 56 -9.40 6.28 -2.83
N ILE A 57 -9.58 5.25 -2.02
CA ILE A 57 -8.50 4.45 -1.45
C ILE A 57 -8.61 2.98 -1.88
N TRP A 58 -7.51 2.39 -2.33
CA TRP A 58 -7.36 0.94 -2.45
C TRP A 58 -6.71 0.41 -1.18
N MET A 59 -7.43 -0.43 -0.47
CA MET A 59 -7.02 -0.87 0.85
C MET A 59 -6.75 -2.37 0.88
N GLY A 60 -5.48 -2.73 1.12
CA GLY A 60 -5.07 -4.09 1.45
C GLY A 60 -5.17 -4.38 2.95
N ARG A 61 -4.81 -5.59 3.36
CA ARG A 61 -4.84 -6.00 4.77
C ARG A 61 -3.62 -5.47 5.55
N ASP A 62 -2.43 -5.88 5.17
CA ASP A 62 -1.15 -5.54 5.80
C ASP A 62 0.00 -5.53 4.79
N LEU A 63 1.20 -5.12 5.21
CA LEU A 63 2.38 -5.10 4.35
C LEU A 63 3.00 -6.50 4.23
N GLY A 64 3.20 -6.97 3.00
CA GLY A 64 3.95 -8.18 2.72
C GLY A 64 5.48 -7.99 2.84
N TYR A 65 6.21 -9.06 3.24
CA TYR A 65 7.66 -8.98 3.42
C TYR A 65 8.44 -8.74 2.12
N ARG A 66 7.90 -9.09 0.97
CA ARG A 66 8.52 -8.88 -0.36
C ARG A 66 8.21 -7.51 -0.96
N GLY A 67 7.10 -6.89 -0.58
CA GLY A 67 6.62 -5.61 -1.09
C GLY A 67 6.69 -4.48 -0.07
N GLY A 68 5.56 -4.16 0.54
CA GLY A 68 5.38 -2.98 1.39
C GLY A 68 6.34 -2.89 2.58
N ARG A 69 6.77 -4.00 3.18
CA ARG A 69 7.83 -3.99 4.20
C ARG A 69 9.13 -3.35 3.69
N ARG A 70 9.51 -3.63 2.43
CA ARG A 70 10.75 -3.16 1.83
C ARG A 70 10.65 -1.69 1.38
N THR A 71 9.51 -1.33 0.78
CA THR A 71 9.30 -0.02 0.17
C THR A 71 8.75 1.03 1.15
N GLY A 72 8.02 0.62 2.19
CA GLY A 72 7.20 1.48 3.04
C GLY A 72 5.93 1.97 2.32
N LEU A 73 5.57 1.37 1.17
CA LEU A 73 4.42 1.75 0.34
C LEU A 73 3.48 0.55 0.18
N ALA A 74 2.21 0.73 0.51
CA ALA A 74 1.22 -0.32 0.42
C ALA A 74 1.03 -0.78 -1.04
N LEU A 75 0.75 -2.07 -1.24
CA LEU A 75 0.46 -2.67 -2.55
C LEU A 75 1.54 -2.42 -3.62
N THR A 76 2.77 -2.11 -3.19
CA THR A 76 3.87 -1.68 -4.05
C THR A 76 5.15 -2.42 -3.66
N ASP A 77 5.86 -2.94 -4.64
CA ASP A 77 7.18 -3.55 -4.50
C ASP A 77 8.31 -2.66 -5.08
N GLU A 78 9.55 -3.11 -4.99
CA GLU A 78 10.71 -2.34 -5.45
C GLU A 78 10.75 -2.18 -6.98
N GLU A 79 10.20 -3.13 -7.73
CA GLU A 79 10.17 -3.08 -9.19
C GLU A 79 9.25 -1.96 -9.72
N ARG A 80 8.23 -1.59 -8.93
CA ARG A 80 7.23 -0.59 -9.32
C ARG A 80 7.55 0.84 -8.89
N LEU A 81 8.69 1.09 -8.22
CA LEU A 81 9.03 2.43 -7.73
C LEU A 81 9.11 3.48 -8.86
N ASN A 82 9.62 3.09 -10.04
CA ASN A 82 9.67 3.99 -11.19
C ASN A 82 8.27 4.29 -11.78
N LEU A 83 7.38 3.31 -11.82
CA LEU A 83 5.98 3.51 -12.22
C LEU A 83 5.24 4.36 -11.20
N PHE A 84 5.53 4.15 -9.91
CA PHE A 84 4.99 4.93 -8.82
C PHE A 84 5.31 6.42 -9.00
N ALA A 85 6.57 6.75 -9.31
CA ALA A 85 6.98 8.13 -9.56
C ALA A 85 6.25 8.79 -10.75
N LYS A 86 5.89 7.99 -11.77
CA LYS A 86 5.13 8.48 -12.92
C LYS A 86 3.65 8.73 -12.60
N LEU A 87 3.07 7.88 -11.75
CA LEU A 87 1.65 7.92 -11.45
C LEU A 87 1.30 8.93 -10.35
N TYR A 88 2.23 9.14 -9.42
CA TYR A 88 2.08 10.05 -8.28
C TYR A 88 3.11 11.21 -8.39
N PRO A 89 2.77 12.33 -9.08
CA PRO A 89 3.68 13.44 -9.32
C PRO A 89 4.26 14.01 -8.03
N GLY A 90 5.55 14.33 -8.05
CA GLY A 90 6.26 14.80 -6.85
C GLY A 90 6.70 13.70 -5.87
N SER A 91 6.13 12.48 -6.01
CA SER A 91 6.57 11.32 -5.26
C SER A 91 7.62 10.55 -6.08
N VAL A 92 8.89 10.71 -5.75
CA VAL A 92 9.99 9.95 -6.35
C VAL A 92 10.53 9.00 -5.28
N PRO A 93 9.93 7.79 -5.12
CA PRO A 93 10.34 6.88 -4.08
C PRO A 93 11.70 6.25 -4.40
N GLU A 94 12.51 6.12 -3.38
CA GLU A 94 13.82 5.49 -3.44
C GLU A 94 13.79 4.11 -2.77
N LYS A 95 14.63 3.20 -3.27
CA LYS A 95 14.81 1.87 -2.69
C LYS A 95 15.52 1.99 -1.34
N ALA A 96 14.92 1.39 -0.30
CA ALA A 96 15.42 1.45 1.07
C ALA A 96 16.25 0.21 1.48
N THR A 97 16.48 -0.72 0.56
CA THR A 97 17.11 -2.01 0.84
C THR A 97 18.37 -2.25 -0.01
N LYS A 98 19.22 -3.16 0.46
CA LYS A 98 20.40 -3.65 -0.25
C LYS A 98 20.03 -4.73 -1.28
N GLY A 99 21.01 -5.06 -2.14
CA GLY A 99 20.89 -6.19 -3.08
C GLY A 99 19.95 -5.93 -4.25
N PRO A 100 19.55 -6.97 -4.99
CA PRO A 100 18.72 -6.84 -6.18
C PRO A 100 17.31 -6.37 -5.87
N ILE A 101 16.63 -5.87 -6.89
CA ILE A 101 15.21 -5.52 -6.84
C ILE A 101 14.38 -6.78 -6.58
N VAL A 102 13.41 -6.67 -5.68
CA VAL A 102 12.47 -7.76 -5.36
C VAL A 102 11.08 -7.41 -5.83
N ALA A 103 10.52 -8.29 -6.69
CA ALA A 103 9.15 -8.20 -7.17
C ALA A 103 8.18 -9.00 -6.29
N GLU A 104 6.92 -8.57 -6.25
CA GLU A 104 5.80 -9.25 -5.60
C GLU A 104 4.65 -9.50 -6.59
N ARG A 105 4.18 -10.75 -6.70
CA ARG A 105 3.10 -11.11 -7.65
C ARG A 105 1.83 -10.30 -7.45
N THR A 106 1.44 -10.04 -6.21
CA THR A 106 0.27 -9.22 -5.90
C THR A 106 0.43 -7.79 -6.44
N ALA A 107 1.59 -7.17 -6.23
CA ALA A 107 1.88 -5.85 -6.76
C ALA A 107 1.80 -5.83 -8.29
N THR A 108 2.29 -6.87 -8.98
CA THR A 108 2.17 -6.96 -10.45
C THR A 108 0.71 -6.85 -10.91
N GLU A 109 -0.21 -7.60 -10.31
CA GLU A 109 -1.62 -7.57 -10.70
C GLU A 109 -2.29 -6.24 -10.34
N ILE A 110 -1.95 -5.66 -9.20
CA ILE A 110 -2.43 -4.34 -8.78
C ILE A 110 -2.01 -3.27 -9.79
N TRP A 111 -0.73 -3.23 -10.13
CA TRP A 111 -0.16 -2.20 -11.00
C TRP A 111 -0.57 -2.35 -12.46
N ASN A 112 -0.91 -3.56 -12.93
CA ASN A 112 -1.49 -3.77 -14.27
C ASN A 112 -2.83 -3.04 -14.47
N ILE A 113 -3.59 -2.80 -13.40
CA ILE A 113 -4.84 -2.04 -13.47
C ILE A 113 -4.59 -0.58 -13.11
N LEU A 114 -3.87 -0.34 -12.03
CA LEU A 114 -3.59 0.99 -11.47
C LEU A 114 -2.99 1.94 -12.51
N SER A 115 -2.03 1.47 -13.31
CA SER A 115 -1.35 2.26 -14.34
C SER A 115 -2.27 2.72 -15.49
N ARG A 116 -3.48 2.18 -15.57
CA ARG A 116 -4.49 2.51 -16.58
C ARG A 116 -5.59 3.43 -16.08
N LEU A 117 -5.58 3.79 -14.80
CA LEU A 117 -6.55 4.71 -14.23
C LEU A 117 -6.15 6.16 -14.56
N GLU A 118 -7.14 7.00 -14.82
CA GLU A 118 -6.93 8.44 -15.02
C GLU A 118 -6.60 9.14 -13.70
N MET A 119 -7.33 8.79 -12.64
CA MET A 119 -7.11 9.29 -11.30
C MET A 119 -6.63 8.14 -10.41
N PRO A 120 -5.35 8.13 -10.00
CA PRO A 120 -4.85 7.08 -9.13
C PRO A 120 -5.40 7.22 -7.71
N PRO A 121 -5.85 6.11 -7.08
CA PRO A 121 -6.31 6.09 -5.69
C PRO A 121 -5.15 6.20 -4.71
N LEU A 122 -5.44 6.53 -3.46
CA LEU A 122 -4.52 6.26 -2.35
C LEU A 122 -4.34 4.74 -2.19
N LEU A 123 -3.12 4.25 -2.24
CA LEU A 123 -2.78 2.86 -1.88
C LEU A 123 -2.47 2.79 -0.38
N TRP A 124 -3.23 1.99 0.35
CA TRP A 124 -3.07 1.86 1.79
C TRP A 124 -3.34 0.43 2.29
N ASN A 125 -3.05 0.18 3.55
CA ASN A 125 -3.46 -1.04 4.24
C ASN A 125 -4.19 -0.72 5.53
N VAL A 126 -5.14 -1.57 5.89
CA VAL A 126 -5.81 -1.53 7.21
C VAL A 126 -4.77 -1.52 8.32
N PHE A 127 -3.74 -2.35 8.20
CA PHE A 127 -2.59 -2.38 9.10
C PHE A 127 -1.32 -1.98 8.34
N PRO A 128 -0.82 -0.75 8.51
CA PRO A 128 0.26 -0.20 7.68
C PRO A 128 1.65 -0.68 8.07
N PHE A 129 1.75 -1.85 8.72
CA PHE A 129 2.98 -2.51 9.14
C PHE A 129 3.02 -3.95 8.64
N HIS A 130 4.15 -4.63 8.88
CA HIS A 130 4.35 -6.02 8.49
C HIS A 130 4.34 -6.94 9.73
N PRO A 131 3.23 -7.64 10.02
CA PRO A 131 3.18 -8.65 11.07
C PRO A 131 3.87 -9.94 10.61
N HIS A 132 4.71 -10.52 11.48
CA HIS A 132 5.49 -11.72 11.19
C HIS A 132 5.57 -12.65 12.40
N GLU A 133 5.94 -13.91 12.19
CA GLU A 133 6.20 -14.84 13.27
C GLU A 133 7.44 -14.39 14.06
N LEU A 134 7.41 -14.53 15.40
CA LEU A 134 8.43 -13.98 16.30
C LEU A 134 9.86 -14.41 15.93
N ASN A 135 10.03 -15.66 15.53
CA ASN A 135 11.35 -16.23 15.20
C ASN A 135 11.63 -16.28 13.69
N SER A 136 10.75 -15.69 12.87
CA SER A 136 10.82 -15.74 11.41
C SER A 136 10.37 -14.41 10.80
N PRO A 137 11.23 -13.37 10.84
CA PRO A 137 10.86 -12.00 10.47
C PRO A 137 10.56 -11.82 8.98
N MET A 138 10.80 -12.84 8.15
CA MET A 138 10.50 -12.83 6.71
C MET A 138 9.31 -13.75 6.36
N THR A 139 8.36 -13.89 7.29
CA THR A 139 7.08 -14.56 7.09
C THR A 139 5.94 -13.55 7.13
N ASN A 140 4.77 -13.92 6.64
CA ASN A 140 3.56 -13.13 6.80
C ASN A 140 2.61 -13.88 7.75
N ARG A 141 2.08 -13.19 8.75
CA ARG A 141 0.94 -13.63 9.55
C ARG A 141 -0.19 -12.60 9.45
N ARG A 142 -1.34 -12.91 10.00
CA ARG A 142 -2.39 -11.92 10.21
C ARG A 142 -2.04 -11.07 11.44
N PHE A 143 -2.38 -9.78 11.40
CA PHE A 143 -2.36 -8.95 12.60
C PHE A 143 -3.48 -9.37 13.56
N THR A 144 -3.33 -9.04 14.84
CA THR A 144 -4.36 -9.25 15.87
C THR A 144 -5.25 -8.01 16.02
N ILE A 145 -6.42 -8.15 16.67
CA ILE A 145 -7.30 -7.02 16.97
C ILE A 145 -6.60 -5.99 17.86
N SER A 146 -5.80 -6.44 18.83
CA SER A 146 -5.04 -5.54 19.70
C SER A 146 -3.95 -4.77 18.96
N GLU A 147 -3.30 -5.38 17.97
CA GLU A 147 -2.35 -4.69 17.09
C GLU A 147 -3.07 -3.64 16.23
N LEU A 148 -4.22 -3.99 15.65
CA LEU A 148 -5.03 -3.06 14.86
C LEU A 148 -5.47 -1.83 15.67
N ALA A 149 -5.84 -2.00 16.93
CA ALA A 149 -6.27 -0.90 17.80
C ALA A 149 -5.23 0.22 17.90
N ASN A 150 -3.92 -0.10 17.78
CA ASN A 150 -2.85 0.89 17.82
C ASN A 150 -2.79 1.82 16.58
N VAL A 151 -3.45 1.47 15.48
CA VAL A 151 -3.45 2.24 14.23
C VAL A 151 -4.84 2.72 13.82
N SER A 152 -5.89 2.33 14.54
CA SER A 152 -7.27 2.65 14.18
C SER A 152 -7.52 4.15 14.08
N ASP A 153 -7.09 4.93 15.07
CA ASP A 153 -7.25 6.38 15.07
C ASP A 153 -6.50 7.04 13.92
N LEU A 154 -5.28 6.55 13.61
CA LEU A 154 -4.52 7.05 12.46
C LEU A 154 -5.19 6.75 11.13
N ASN A 155 -5.85 5.60 10.98
CA ASN A 155 -6.64 5.30 9.79
C ASN A 155 -7.85 6.25 9.66
N HIS A 156 -8.56 6.52 10.75
CA HIS A 156 -9.66 7.50 10.75
C HIS A 156 -9.16 8.91 10.41
N GLU A 157 -8.04 9.33 11.00
CA GLU A 157 -7.43 10.62 10.67
C GLU A 157 -7.00 10.69 9.22
N LEU A 158 -6.43 9.62 8.66
CA LEU A 158 -6.00 9.56 7.25
C LEU A 158 -7.17 9.78 6.30
N VAL A 159 -8.25 9.02 6.46
CA VAL A 159 -9.42 9.12 5.57
C VAL A 159 -10.13 10.46 5.71
N THR A 160 -10.20 11.02 6.92
CA THR A 160 -10.79 12.34 7.18
C THR A 160 -9.94 13.45 6.57
N TRP A 161 -8.63 13.44 6.84
CA TRP A 161 -7.71 14.46 6.36
C TRP A 161 -7.62 14.50 4.83
N LEU A 162 -7.55 13.33 4.19
CA LEU A 162 -7.48 13.21 2.73
C LEU A 162 -8.86 13.30 2.06
N LYS A 163 -9.94 13.49 2.84
CA LYS A 163 -11.32 13.60 2.33
C LYS A 163 -11.73 12.39 1.48
N ILE A 164 -11.31 11.20 1.89
CA ILE A 164 -11.65 9.96 1.20
C ILE A 164 -13.18 9.75 1.27
N LYS A 165 -13.79 9.40 0.14
CA LYS A 165 -15.22 9.11 0.01
C LYS A 165 -15.50 7.64 -0.19
N LYS A 166 -14.58 6.90 -0.85
CA LYS A 166 -14.77 5.52 -1.24
C LYS A 166 -13.55 4.66 -0.90
N ILE A 167 -13.81 3.47 -0.39
CA ILE A 167 -12.80 2.44 -0.11
C ILE A 167 -13.02 1.23 -1.02
N ILE A 168 -12.01 0.85 -1.78
CA ILE A 168 -11.98 -0.40 -2.55
C ILE A 168 -11.03 -1.34 -1.84
N CYS A 169 -11.59 -2.31 -1.14
CA CYS A 169 -10.85 -3.31 -0.39
C CYS A 169 -10.39 -4.45 -1.30
N ILE A 170 -9.09 -4.76 -1.24
CA ILE A 170 -8.49 -5.86 -1.97
C ILE A 170 -8.42 -7.08 -1.05
N GLY A 171 -9.44 -7.91 -1.13
CA GLY A 171 -9.66 -9.08 -0.29
C GLY A 171 -10.61 -8.84 0.88
N GLN A 172 -11.30 -9.93 1.27
CA GLN A 172 -12.33 -9.91 2.31
C GLN A 172 -11.78 -9.50 3.69
N ASP A 173 -10.55 -9.89 4.00
CA ASP A 173 -9.91 -9.52 5.29
C ASP A 173 -9.84 -7.97 5.42
N ALA A 174 -9.43 -7.27 4.37
CA ALA A 174 -9.40 -5.80 4.39
C ALA A 174 -10.80 -5.21 4.54
N ALA A 175 -11.79 -5.74 3.80
CA ALA A 175 -13.17 -5.26 3.84
C ALA A 175 -13.83 -5.41 5.23
N THR A 176 -13.49 -6.47 5.96
CA THR A 176 -14.02 -6.68 7.32
C THR A 176 -13.66 -5.53 8.25
N TYR A 177 -12.42 -5.06 8.19
CA TYR A 177 -11.95 -3.99 9.06
C TYR A 177 -12.23 -2.58 8.52
N ALA A 178 -12.25 -2.40 7.19
CA ALA A 178 -12.50 -1.10 6.57
C ALA A 178 -13.92 -0.55 6.86
N LYS A 179 -14.89 -1.43 7.14
CA LYS A 179 -16.25 -1.03 7.50
C LYS A 179 -16.32 -0.12 8.73
N SER A 180 -15.37 -0.25 9.67
CA SER A 180 -15.31 0.60 10.86
C SER A 180 -14.97 2.06 10.53
N LEU A 181 -14.45 2.34 9.32
CA LEU A 181 -14.12 3.71 8.89
C LEU A 181 -15.36 4.54 8.49
N GLY A 182 -16.56 3.93 8.43
CA GLY A 182 -17.81 4.64 8.19
C GLY A 182 -18.01 5.18 6.77
N LEU A 183 -17.22 4.67 5.80
CA LEU A 183 -17.27 5.08 4.39
C LEU A 183 -17.90 3.99 3.51
N GLU A 184 -18.23 4.35 2.26
CA GLU A 184 -18.63 3.37 1.25
C GLU A 184 -17.47 2.38 0.99
N VAL A 185 -17.76 1.07 1.18
CA VAL A 185 -16.76 0.00 1.01
C VAL A 185 -17.20 -0.96 -0.08
N GLU A 186 -16.43 -1.05 -1.13
CA GLU A 186 -16.50 -2.12 -2.12
C GLU A 186 -15.39 -3.14 -1.87
N CYS A 187 -15.67 -4.42 -2.13
CA CYS A 187 -14.71 -5.50 -1.98
C CYS A 187 -14.48 -6.22 -3.30
N VAL A 188 -13.21 -6.32 -3.69
CA VAL A 188 -12.77 -7.17 -4.80
C VAL A 188 -11.95 -8.34 -4.28
N ARG A 189 -11.93 -9.46 -5.03
CA ARG A 189 -11.15 -10.64 -4.67
C ARG A 189 -9.66 -10.28 -4.66
N HIS A 190 -8.91 -10.72 -3.64
CA HIS A 190 -7.45 -10.57 -3.62
C HIS A 190 -6.81 -11.42 -4.75
N PRO A 191 -5.82 -10.92 -5.52
CA PRO A 191 -5.27 -11.63 -6.68
C PRO A 191 -4.43 -12.87 -6.35
N SER A 192 -4.05 -13.08 -5.08
CA SER A 192 -3.32 -14.29 -4.66
C SER A 192 -4.21 -15.55 -4.69
N TYR A 193 -3.57 -16.71 -4.58
CA TYR A 193 -4.24 -18.01 -4.49
C TYR A 193 -5.29 -18.24 -5.59
N GLY A 194 -4.91 -18.01 -6.84
CA GLY A 194 -5.80 -18.21 -8.00
C GLY A 194 -6.83 -17.09 -8.21
N GLY A 195 -6.82 -16.04 -7.41
CA GLY A 195 -7.82 -14.96 -7.45
C GLY A 195 -7.62 -13.91 -8.54
N THR A 196 -6.61 -14.03 -9.41
CA THR A 196 -6.26 -13.00 -10.42
C THR A 196 -7.42 -12.68 -11.37
N LYS A 197 -8.13 -13.71 -11.90
CA LYS A 197 -9.27 -13.51 -12.79
C LYS A 197 -10.39 -12.74 -12.10
N ASP A 198 -10.76 -13.17 -10.90
CA ASP A 198 -11.84 -12.54 -10.12
C ASP A 198 -11.48 -11.13 -9.68
N PHE A 199 -10.20 -10.88 -9.34
CA PHE A 199 -9.69 -9.54 -9.07
C PHE A 199 -9.89 -8.62 -10.28
N ARG A 200 -9.45 -9.03 -11.47
CA ARG A 200 -9.58 -8.25 -12.70
C ARG A 200 -11.05 -7.96 -13.04
N LEU A 201 -11.93 -8.97 -12.94
CA LEU A 201 -13.37 -8.80 -13.14
C LEU A 201 -13.99 -7.86 -12.10
N GLY A 202 -13.58 -7.98 -10.83
CA GLY A 202 -14.02 -7.08 -9.76
C GLY A 202 -13.63 -5.63 -10.03
N MET A 203 -12.39 -5.39 -10.42
CA MET A 203 -11.91 -4.05 -10.76
C MET A 203 -12.58 -3.48 -12.01
N GLN A 204 -12.84 -4.32 -13.01
CA GLN A 204 -13.61 -3.91 -14.19
C GLN A 204 -15.05 -3.52 -13.82
N ARG A 205 -15.69 -4.21 -12.87
CA ARG A 205 -17.03 -3.84 -12.38
C ARG A 205 -17.02 -2.49 -11.63
N VAL A 206 -15.97 -2.25 -10.83
CA VAL A 206 -15.84 -1.01 -10.03
C VAL A 206 -15.56 0.21 -10.90
N TYR A 207 -14.69 0.07 -11.88
CA TYR A 207 -14.21 1.18 -12.70
C TYR A 207 -14.81 1.26 -14.08
N GLY A 208 -15.35 0.15 -14.62
CA GLY A 208 -15.99 0.12 -15.94
C GLY A 208 -15.05 0.66 -17.03
N ASN A 209 -15.53 1.64 -17.76
CA ASN A 209 -14.82 2.29 -18.87
C ASN A 209 -13.72 3.27 -18.40
N SER A 210 -13.60 3.55 -17.11
CA SER A 210 -12.53 4.40 -16.57
C SER A 210 -11.15 3.73 -16.59
N ILE A 211 -11.10 2.41 -16.88
CA ILE A 211 -9.85 1.71 -17.15
C ILE A 211 -9.51 1.91 -18.63
N ARG A 212 -8.47 2.71 -18.90
CA ARG A 212 -8.02 2.93 -20.29
C ARG A 212 -7.64 1.61 -20.94
N THR A 213 -8.13 1.41 -22.16
CA THR A 213 -7.67 0.31 -23.01
C THR A 213 -6.28 0.68 -23.53
N ILE A 214 -5.26 -0.11 -23.19
CA ILE A 214 -3.94 0.06 -23.80
C ILE A 214 -4.02 -0.55 -25.21
N PRO A 215 -3.69 0.20 -26.29
CA PRO A 215 -3.55 -0.38 -27.61
C PRO A 215 -2.53 -1.52 -27.57
N MET A 216 -2.77 -2.61 -28.33
CA MET A 216 -1.89 -3.79 -28.33
C MET A 216 -0.43 -3.45 -28.68
N ASP A 217 -0.18 -2.36 -29.39
CA ASP A 217 1.16 -1.92 -29.80
C ASP A 217 2.03 -1.32 -28.68
N GLN A 218 1.46 -1.10 -27.49
CA GLN A 218 2.16 -0.54 -26.33
C GLN A 218 2.17 -1.51 -25.14
N THR A 219 2.21 -2.81 -25.39
CA THR A 219 2.47 -3.78 -24.34
C THR A 219 3.88 -3.52 -23.82
N ILE A 220 3.98 -2.75 -22.74
CA ILE A 220 5.23 -2.58 -22.02
C ILE A 220 5.61 -3.96 -21.51
N LEU A 221 6.59 -4.58 -22.16
CA LEU A 221 7.25 -5.79 -21.68
C LEU A 221 7.93 -5.41 -20.35
N PHE A 222 7.40 -5.91 -19.26
CA PHE A 222 7.96 -5.81 -17.90
C PHE A 222 8.93 -6.97 -17.67
#